data_b523a161325b2db60dee2319f0e20eab
#
_entry.id   b523a161325b2db60dee2319f0e20eab
#
_cell.length_a   1.000
_cell.length_b   1.000
_cell.length_c   1.000
_cell.angle_alpha   90.00
_cell.angle_beta   90.00
_cell.angle_gamma   90.00
#
_symmetry.space_group_name_H-M   'P 1'
#
loop_
_entity.id
_entity.type
_entity.pdbx_description
1 polymer ?
#
loop_
_entity_poly.entity_id
_entity_poly.type
_entity_poly.pdbx_seq_one_letter_code
_entity_poly.pdbx_strand_id
1 'polypeptide(L)'
;MQSNPVIEALLQRKSIRQYSEQDPSDEVVETIVRCGQQAPFAAQLGSLLLSRDRKKNAFGAPLLFTVLVDVHRLERIMARRDWDRSASDAAILLFGVQDAAYMAENMVIAAESLGLGSCFLGGAPFQAERIIEQSGLPSHVLPLVQLTMGYPAETPPPRPRFPLPLTLFEDRYPEMDAEMIDQAMAVMDAGYLAQDYYRRAGFMVPLGEEREETFTFDDYSWTEHMGRKWGQWLRNPRELLDPLKHCGFDVSGQTKADE
;
A
#
# COMPACT_ATOMS: atom_id res chain seq x y z
N MET A 1 21.12 18.96 5.09
CA MET A 1 19.70 18.63 5.38
C MET A 1 19.54 18.66 6.89
N GLN A 2 18.46 19.27 7.41
CA GLN A 2 18.15 19.13 8.85
C GLN A 2 17.79 17.67 9.15
N SER A 3 18.22 17.14 10.28
CA SER A 3 17.94 15.77 10.69
C SER A 3 17.49 15.70 12.13
N ASN A 4 16.68 14.71 12.43
CA ASN A 4 16.30 14.26 13.75
C ASN A 4 15.87 12.78 13.64
N PRO A 5 15.64 12.05 14.74
CA PRO A 5 15.30 10.63 14.69
C PRO A 5 14.10 10.27 13.81
N VAL A 6 13.09 11.16 13.73
CA VAL A 6 11.91 10.94 12.88
C VAL A 6 12.28 11.07 11.40
N ILE A 7 13.01 12.11 11.03
CA ILE A 7 13.47 12.32 9.65
C ILE A 7 14.36 11.15 9.21
N GLU A 8 15.24 10.70 10.09
CA GLU A 8 16.12 9.55 9.82
C GLU A 8 15.33 8.27 9.58
N ALA A 9 14.34 7.96 10.42
CA ALA A 9 13.45 6.81 10.26
C ALA A 9 12.73 6.85 8.89
N LEU A 10 12.16 8.00 8.53
CA LEU A 10 11.48 8.19 7.25
C LEU A 10 12.39 7.99 6.04
N LEU A 11 13.60 8.57 6.06
CA LEU A 11 14.56 8.49 4.95
C LEU A 11 15.21 7.11 4.83
N GLN A 12 15.32 6.36 5.93
CA GLN A 12 15.88 5.02 5.97
C GLN A 12 14.83 3.91 5.82
N ARG A 13 13.54 4.26 5.79
CA ARG A 13 12.46 3.28 5.63
C ARG A 13 12.65 2.41 4.39
N LYS A 14 12.48 1.14 4.59
CA LYS A 14 12.61 0.11 3.56
C LYS A 14 11.68 -1.06 3.82
N SER A 15 11.31 -1.80 2.78
CA SER A 15 10.50 -3.00 2.95
C SER A 15 11.35 -4.15 3.47
N ILE A 16 10.95 -4.73 4.61
CA ILE A 16 11.54 -5.90 5.25
C ILE A 16 10.68 -7.12 4.98
N ARG A 17 11.31 -8.19 4.51
CA ARG A 17 10.68 -9.47 4.16
C ARG A 17 11.30 -10.68 4.86
N GLN A 18 12.35 -10.46 5.67
CA GLN A 18 12.94 -11.48 6.53
C GLN A 18 12.89 -10.97 7.97
N TYR A 19 12.29 -11.76 8.84
CA TYR A 19 12.04 -11.39 10.23
C TYR A 19 12.76 -12.35 11.17
N SER A 20 13.23 -11.83 12.30
CA SER A 20 13.81 -12.64 13.38
C SER A 20 12.72 -13.49 14.06
N GLU A 21 13.15 -14.44 14.89
CA GLU A 21 12.23 -15.27 15.67
C GLU A 21 11.59 -14.52 16.86
N GLN A 22 12.07 -13.31 17.17
CA GLN A 22 11.52 -12.49 18.25
C GLN A 22 10.14 -11.95 17.86
N ASP A 23 9.14 -12.21 18.71
CA ASP A 23 7.81 -11.63 18.55
C ASP A 23 7.71 -10.28 19.26
N PRO A 24 7.08 -9.26 18.62
CA PRO A 24 6.75 -8.02 19.30
C PRO A 24 5.74 -8.25 20.44
N SER A 25 5.97 -7.60 21.59
CA SER A 25 5.05 -7.66 22.74
C SER A 25 3.72 -6.98 22.44
N ASP A 26 2.71 -7.30 23.26
CA ASP A 26 1.39 -6.64 23.14
C ASP A 26 1.48 -5.12 23.35
N GLU A 27 2.35 -4.68 24.25
CA GLU A 27 2.61 -3.25 24.49
C GLU A 27 3.17 -2.55 23.24
N VAL A 28 4.10 -3.17 22.54
CA VAL A 28 4.65 -2.66 21.28
C VAL A 28 3.55 -2.58 20.22
N VAL A 29 2.74 -3.62 20.08
CA VAL A 29 1.62 -3.64 19.12
C VAL A 29 0.60 -2.56 19.45
N GLU A 30 0.21 -2.42 20.72
CA GLU A 30 -0.73 -1.38 21.16
C GLU A 30 -0.17 0.02 20.87
N THR A 31 1.11 0.26 21.16
CA THR A 31 1.77 1.54 20.89
C THR A 31 1.71 1.89 19.40
N ILE A 32 2.06 0.94 18.52
CA ILE A 32 2.02 1.13 17.08
C ILE A 32 0.60 1.48 16.61
N VAL A 33 -0.41 0.74 17.09
CA VAL A 33 -1.81 0.98 16.71
C VAL A 33 -2.30 2.35 17.22
N ARG A 34 -1.96 2.73 18.45
CA ARG A 34 -2.30 4.06 19.00
C ARG A 34 -1.67 5.19 18.19
N CYS A 35 -0.42 5.05 17.76
CA CYS A 35 0.22 6.01 16.85
C CYS A 35 -0.53 6.08 15.51
N GLY A 36 -0.96 4.95 14.96
CA GLY A 36 -1.81 4.90 13.78
C GLY A 36 -3.12 5.67 13.96
N GLN A 37 -3.79 5.52 15.10
CA GLN A 37 -5.04 6.21 15.42
C GLN A 37 -4.90 7.74 15.50
N GLN A 38 -3.70 8.28 15.70
CA GLN A 38 -3.43 9.71 15.73
C GLN A 38 -3.21 10.32 14.33
N ALA A 39 -3.30 9.54 13.26
CA ALA A 39 -3.26 10.07 11.92
C ALA A 39 -4.42 11.04 11.66
N PRO A 40 -4.24 12.05 10.79
CA PRO A 40 -5.35 12.88 10.34
C PRO A 40 -6.40 12.02 9.63
N PHE A 41 -7.65 12.45 9.73
CA PHE A 41 -8.78 11.71 9.16
C PHE A 41 -9.89 12.63 8.67
N ALA A 42 -10.73 12.13 7.75
CA ALA A 42 -11.98 12.75 7.37
C ALA A 42 -13.12 12.27 8.29
N ALA A 43 -13.23 10.94 8.52
CA ALA A 43 -14.29 10.34 9.30
C ALA A 43 -13.85 9.10 10.11
N GLN A 44 -12.57 8.93 10.35
CA GLN A 44 -11.97 7.77 11.03
C GLN A 44 -12.38 6.43 10.40
N LEU A 45 -12.32 6.35 9.08
CA LEU A 45 -12.73 5.16 8.33
C LEU A 45 -11.66 4.05 8.29
N GLY A 46 -10.56 4.21 9.01
CA GLY A 46 -9.55 3.16 9.15
C GLY A 46 -9.88 2.18 10.28
N SER A 47 -9.74 0.87 10.04
CA SER A 47 -9.68 -0.17 11.07
C SER A 47 -8.71 -1.27 10.68
N LEU A 48 -8.44 -2.19 11.61
CA LEU A 48 -7.37 -3.17 11.48
C LEU A 48 -7.85 -4.56 11.88
N LEU A 49 -7.43 -5.56 11.10
CA LEU A 49 -7.35 -6.94 11.58
C LEU A 49 -5.88 -7.28 11.86
N LEU A 50 -5.63 -8.03 12.89
CA LEU A 50 -4.28 -8.52 13.23
C LEU A 50 -4.23 -10.04 13.20
N SER A 51 -3.30 -10.60 12.44
CA SER A 51 -2.88 -12.00 12.52
C SER A 51 -1.50 -12.11 13.14
N ARG A 52 -1.35 -13.07 14.08
CA ARG A 52 -0.07 -13.44 14.70
C ARG A 52 0.40 -14.83 14.25
N ASP A 53 -0.28 -15.43 13.30
CA ASP A 53 0.05 -16.78 12.81
C ASP A 53 1.16 -16.70 11.74
N ARG A 54 2.41 -16.83 12.16
CA ARG A 54 3.59 -16.81 11.27
C ARG A 54 3.47 -17.79 10.09
N LYS A 55 2.77 -18.92 10.26
CA LYS A 55 2.62 -19.92 9.20
C LYS A 55 1.70 -19.45 8.08
N LYS A 56 0.76 -18.55 8.38
CA LYS A 56 -0.19 -17.99 7.43
C LYS A 56 0.23 -16.60 6.94
N ASN A 57 1.01 -15.89 7.76
CA ASN A 57 1.44 -14.54 7.43
C ASN A 57 2.49 -14.56 6.31
N ALA A 58 2.39 -13.62 5.40
CA ALA A 58 3.39 -13.42 4.36
C ALA A 58 4.79 -13.26 4.98
N PHE A 59 5.80 -13.84 4.36
CA PHE A 59 7.20 -13.82 4.81
C PHE A 59 7.43 -14.44 6.20
N GLY A 60 6.49 -15.19 6.74
CA GLY A 60 6.60 -15.71 8.10
C GLY A 60 6.62 -14.59 9.17
N ALA A 61 6.05 -13.43 8.86
CA ALA A 61 6.05 -12.27 9.74
C ALA A 61 5.30 -12.55 11.05
N PRO A 62 5.82 -12.08 12.21
CA PRO A 62 5.14 -12.24 13.50
C PRO A 62 3.81 -11.48 13.56
N LEU A 63 3.68 -10.38 12.81
CA LEU A 63 2.46 -9.58 12.73
C LEU A 63 2.08 -9.37 11.27
N LEU A 64 0.82 -9.59 10.96
CA LEU A 64 0.19 -9.19 9.70
C LEU A 64 -1.05 -8.37 10.03
N PHE A 65 -0.99 -7.07 9.77
CA PHE A 65 -2.15 -6.21 9.81
C PHE A 65 -2.83 -6.21 8.45
N THR A 66 -4.15 -6.40 8.42
CA THR A 66 -4.97 -6.03 7.27
C THR A 66 -5.62 -4.70 7.59
N VAL A 67 -5.19 -3.67 6.88
CA VAL A 67 -5.73 -2.31 6.99
C VAL A 67 -7.01 -2.24 6.18
N LEU A 68 -8.08 -1.80 6.81
CA LEU A 68 -9.44 -1.80 6.28
C LEU A 68 -9.93 -0.37 6.07
N VAL A 69 -10.64 -0.13 4.97
CA VAL A 69 -11.59 0.98 4.88
C VAL A 69 -12.91 0.50 5.50
N ASP A 70 -13.30 1.10 6.60
CA ASP A 70 -14.43 0.67 7.43
C ASP A 70 -15.53 1.74 7.44
N VAL A 71 -16.37 1.71 6.43
CA VAL A 71 -17.56 2.57 6.33
C VAL A 71 -18.70 2.01 7.17
N HIS A 72 -18.74 0.69 7.36
CA HIS A 72 -19.77 0.02 8.18
C HIS A 72 -19.89 0.63 9.57
N ARG A 73 -18.78 0.88 10.25
CA ARG A 73 -18.78 1.50 11.57
C ARG A 73 -19.45 2.88 11.57
N LEU A 74 -19.14 3.71 10.56
CA LEU A 74 -19.77 5.03 10.41
C LEU A 74 -21.28 4.90 10.19
N GLU A 75 -21.72 4.01 9.31
CA GLU A 75 -23.14 3.75 9.05
C GLU A 75 -23.88 3.29 10.32
N ARG A 76 -23.24 2.44 11.14
CA ARG A 76 -23.80 2.03 12.45
C ARG A 76 -23.94 3.22 13.42
N ILE A 77 -23.00 4.15 13.41
CA ILE A 77 -23.07 5.39 14.21
C ILE A 77 -24.19 6.30 13.71
N MET A 78 -24.29 6.49 12.38
CA MET A 78 -25.31 7.31 11.74
C MET A 78 -26.72 6.78 12.05
N ALA A 79 -26.94 5.49 11.90
CA ALA A 79 -28.22 4.83 12.22
C ALA A 79 -28.67 5.04 13.69
N ARG A 80 -27.72 5.15 14.64
CA ARG A 80 -28.03 5.48 16.05
C ARG A 80 -28.47 6.93 16.25
N ARG A 81 -28.31 7.75 15.22
CA ARG A 81 -28.69 9.17 15.17
C ARG A 81 -29.83 9.41 14.20
N ASP A 82 -30.51 8.34 13.73
CA ASP A 82 -31.59 8.38 12.73
C ASP A 82 -31.17 9.05 11.40
N TRP A 83 -29.93 8.79 10.97
CA TRP A 83 -29.38 9.23 9.69
C TRP A 83 -29.01 8.06 8.80
N ASP A 84 -29.33 8.20 7.51
CA ASP A 84 -28.81 7.35 6.45
C ASP A 84 -27.66 8.06 5.71
N ARG A 85 -26.74 7.28 5.17
CA ARG A 85 -25.65 7.81 4.37
C ARG A 85 -26.14 8.25 2.99
N SER A 86 -25.98 9.53 2.67
CA SER A 86 -26.28 10.10 1.35
C SER A 86 -25.05 10.19 0.45
N ALA A 87 -23.83 10.16 1.02
CA ALA A 87 -22.60 10.18 0.22
C ALA A 87 -22.49 8.91 -0.65
N SER A 88 -22.12 9.10 -1.92
CA SER A 88 -21.90 7.98 -2.83
C SER A 88 -20.76 7.08 -2.36
N ASP A 89 -20.78 5.80 -2.78
CA ASP A 89 -19.73 4.85 -2.44
C ASP A 89 -18.37 5.28 -2.97
N ALA A 90 -18.31 5.85 -4.16
CA ALA A 90 -17.06 6.38 -4.71
C ALA A 90 -16.47 7.51 -3.84
N ALA A 91 -17.32 8.44 -3.37
CA ALA A 91 -16.89 9.55 -2.52
C ALA A 91 -16.38 9.05 -1.16
N ILE A 92 -17.15 8.20 -0.48
CA ILE A 92 -16.77 7.71 0.85
C ILE A 92 -15.54 6.79 0.80
N LEU A 93 -15.38 6.01 -0.27
CA LEU A 93 -14.17 5.20 -0.48
C LEU A 93 -12.92 6.06 -0.64
N LEU A 94 -13.00 7.18 -1.38
CA LEU A 94 -11.87 8.09 -1.55
C LEU A 94 -11.36 8.63 -0.20
N PHE A 95 -12.27 9.05 0.68
CA PHE A 95 -11.92 9.48 2.04
C PHE A 95 -11.45 8.31 2.90
N GLY A 96 -12.10 7.16 2.79
CA GLY A 96 -11.71 5.97 3.54
C GLY A 96 -10.32 5.45 3.19
N VAL A 97 -9.94 5.50 1.92
CA VAL A 97 -8.58 5.16 1.48
C VAL A 97 -7.55 6.11 2.10
N GLN A 98 -7.83 7.43 2.16
CA GLN A 98 -6.94 8.41 2.79
C GLN A 98 -6.82 8.14 4.29
N ASP A 99 -7.93 8.02 5.02
CA ASP A 99 -7.95 7.73 6.45
C ASP A 99 -7.13 6.46 6.79
N ALA A 100 -7.38 5.38 6.05
CA ALA A 100 -6.70 4.10 6.27
C ALA A 100 -5.20 4.16 5.89
N ALA A 101 -4.85 4.86 4.81
CA ALA A 101 -3.47 4.99 4.37
C ALA A 101 -2.64 5.84 5.35
N TYR A 102 -3.17 6.97 5.84
CA TYR A 102 -2.49 7.80 6.84
C TYR A 102 -2.28 7.03 8.15
N MET A 103 -3.30 6.27 8.58
CA MET A 103 -3.19 5.40 9.75
C MET A 103 -2.06 4.37 9.57
N ALA A 104 -2.00 3.70 8.42
CA ALA A 104 -0.98 2.69 8.13
C ALA A 104 0.43 3.28 8.12
N GLU A 105 0.64 4.47 7.54
CA GLU A 105 1.95 5.11 7.51
C GLU A 105 2.40 5.56 8.91
N ASN A 106 1.52 6.12 9.74
CA ASN A 106 1.85 6.42 11.14
C ASN A 106 2.27 5.15 11.92
N MET A 107 1.60 4.01 11.65
CA MET A 107 1.99 2.71 12.23
C MET A 107 3.40 2.30 11.79
N VAL A 108 3.74 2.51 10.52
CA VAL A 108 5.07 2.20 9.98
C VAL A 108 6.14 3.04 10.66
N ILE A 109 5.93 4.36 10.78
CA ILE A 109 6.87 5.27 11.44
C ILE A 109 7.07 4.86 12.90
N ALA A 110 5.99 4.54 13.62
CA ALA A 110 6.07 4.07 14.99
C ALA A 110 6.83 2.74 15.10
N ALA A 111 6.57 1.78 14.20
CA ALA A 111 7.27 0.50 14.15
C ALA A 111 8.78 0.68 13.92
N GLU A 112 9.18 1.47 12.93
CA GLU A 112 10.59 1.79 12.63
C GLU A 112 11.28 2.44 13.85
N SER A 113 10.61 3.36 14.56
CA SER A 113 11.15 4.00 15.76
C SER A 113 11.36 3.03 16.94
N LEU A 114 10.63 1.92 16.95
CA LEU A 114 10.74 0.83 17.92
C LEU A 114 11.66 -0.31 17.44
N GLY A 115 12.37 -0.13 16.32
CA GLY A 115 13.29 -1.11 15.77
C GLY A 115 12.63 -2.25 14.98
N LEU A 116 11.34 -2.15 14.66
CA LEU A 116 10.67 -3.08 13.77
C LEU A 116 10.83 -2.64 12.31
N GLY A 117 10.80 -3.60 11.41
CA GLY A 117 10.68 -3.35 9.98
C GLY A 117 9.32 -3.79 9.46
N SER A 118 8.94 -3.29 8.30
CA SER A 118 7.63 -3.53 7.72
C SER A 118 7.66 -3.75 6.21
N CYS A 119 6.59 -4.34 5.66
CA CYS A 119 6.37 -4.42 4.22
C CYS A 119 4.89 -4.30 3.89
N PHE A 120 4.53 -3.34 3.03
CA PHE A 120 3.20 -3.23 2.45
C PHE A 120 2.98 -4.26 1.34
N LEU A 121 1.81 -4.89 1.34
CA LEU A 121 1.34 -5.86 0.37
C LEU A 121 0.05 -5.33 -0.28
N GLY A 122 0.19 -4.72 -1.44
CA GLY A 122 -0.89 -4.01 -2.14
C GLY A 122 -1.96 -4.91 -2.77
N GLY A 123 -1.85 -6.22 -2.67
CA GLY A 123 -2.77 -7.17 -3.30
C GLY A 123 -4.06 -7.45 -2.52
N ALA A 124 -4.27 -6.85 -1.34
CA ALA A 124 -5.42 -7.13 -0.49
C ALA A 124 -6.78 -6.87 -1.17
N PRO A 125 -6.99 -5.76 -1.92
CA PRO A 125 -8.27 -5.54 -2.59
C PRO A 125 -8.63 -6.64 -3.58
N PHE A 126 -7.66 -7.20 -4.31
CA PHE A 126 -7.86 -8.29 -5.26
C PHE A 126 -8.11 -9.65 -4.60
N GLN A 127 -7.96 -9.74 -3.30
CA GLN A 127 -8.22 -10.91 -2.46
C GLN A 127 -9.36 -10.65 -1.46
N ALA A 128 -10.16 -9.60 -1.69
CA ALA A 128 -11.18 -9.15 -0.76
C ALA A 128 -12.18 -10.26 -0.40
N GLU A 129 -12.68 -11.00 -1.39
CA GLU A 129 -13.60 -12.13 -1.18
C GLU A 129 -13.06 -13.13 -0.16
N ARG A 130 -11.83 -13.59 -0.38
CA ARG A 130 -11.17 -14.52 0.54
C ARG A 130 -10.98 -13.94 1.94
N ILE A 131 -10.60 -12.67 2.04
CA ILE A 131 -10.36 -12.00 3.33
C ILE A 131 -11.70 -11.82 4.06
N ILE A 132 -12.76 -11.45 3.35
CA ILE A 132 -14.13 -11.33 3.90
C ILE A 132 -14.58 -12.66 4.49
N GLU A 133 -14.48 -13.75 3.74
CA GLU A 133 -14.88 -15.09 4.18
C GLU A 133 -14.09 -15.55 5.42
N GLN A 134 -12.77 -15.36 5.40
CA GLN A 134 -11.89 -15.79 6.48
C GLN A 134 -12.06 -14.98 7.76
N SER A 135 -12.42 -13.70 7.66
CA SER A 135 -12.43 -12.76 8.78
C SER A 135 -13.84 -12.29 9.17
N GLY A 136 -14.88 -12.71 8.44
CA GLY A 136 -16.26 -12.32 8.73
C GLY A 136 -16.49 -10.82 8.56
N LEU A 137 -15.89 -10.18 7.55
CA LEU A 137 -16.06 -8.74 7.33
C LEU A 137 -17.49 -8.44 6.90
N PRO A 138 -18.14 -7.42 7.48
CA PRO A 138 -19.47 -6.98 7.06
C PRO A 138 -19.39 -6.21 5.73
N SER A 139 -20.57 -5.96 5.13
CA SER A 139 -20.70 -5.05 3.99
C SER A 139 -20.16 -3.66 4.33
N HIS A 140 -19.63 -2.96 3.32
CA HIS A 140 -18.99 -1.66 3.40
C HIS A 140 -17.69 -1.65 4.24
N VAL A 141 -16.99 -2.79 4.26
CA VAL A 141 -15.61 -2.90 4.74
C VAL A 141 -14.73 -3.46 3.64
N LEU A 142 -13.73 -2.68 3.19
CA LEU A 142 -12.78 -3.05 2.15
C LEU A 142 -11.40 -3.34 2.74
N PRO A 143 -10.82 -4.53 2.54
CA PRO A 143 -9.39 -4.77 2.83
C PRO A 143 -8.53 -3.98 1.82
N LEU A 144 -7.91 -2.89 2.31
CA LEU A 144 -7.17 -1.95 1.46
C LEU A 144 -5.76 -2.43 1.18
N VAL A 145 -5.04 -2.80 2.22
CA VAL A 145 -3.64 -3.22 2.12
C VAL A 145 -3.30 -4.13 3.30
N GLN A 146 -2.40 -5.09 3.08
CA GLN A 146 -1.81 -5.82 4.20
C GLN A 146 -0.43 -5.24 4.53
N LEU A 147 -0.05 -5.33 5.81
CA LEU A 147 1.18 -4.77 6.33
C LEU A 147 1.82 -5.78 7.28
N THR A 148 2.93 -6.37 6.85
CA THR A 148 3.74 -7.22 7.71
C THR A 148 4.64 -6.37 8.59
N MET A 149 4.83 -6.78 9.86
CA MET A 149 5.75 -6.13 10.79
C MET A 149 6.44 -7.14 11.69
N GLY A 150 7.69 -6.84 12.07
CA GLY A 150 8.49 -7.63 12.99
C GLY A 150 9.92 -7.11 13.09
N TYR A 151 10.71 -7.67 14.00
CA TYR A 151 12.13 -7.32 14.08
C TYR A 151 12.87 -7.86 12.86
N PRO A 152 13.64 -7.01 12.14
CA PRO A 152 14.25 -7.41 10.88
C PRO A 152 15.39 -8.41 11.06
N ALA A 153 15.49 -9.40 10.16
CA ALA A 153 16.62 -10.29 9.97
C ALA A 153 17.43 -9.98 8.71
N GLU A 154 17.13 -8.87 8.05
CA GLU A 154 17.82 -8.39 6.86
C GLU A 154 18.03 -6.87 6.92
N THR A 155 18.96 -6.37 6.13
CA THR A 155 19.22 -4.92 6.02
C THR A 155 19.36 -4.53 4.55
N PRO A 156 18.26 -4.55 3.76
CA PRO A 156 18.31 -4.10 2.38
C PRO A 156 18.52 -2.58 2.31
N PRO A 157 19.09 -2.06 1.22
CA PRO A 157 19.20 -0.63 1.01
C PRO A 157 17.82 0.01 0.80
N PRO A 158 17.63 1.29 1.16
CA PRO A 158 16.47 2.07 0.75
C PRO A 158 16.34 2.09 -0.79
N ARG A 159 15.13 2.08 -1.29
CA ARG A 159 14.89 2.09 -2.73
C ARG A 159 15.12 3.49 -3.32
N PRO A 160 15.60 3.59 -4.56
CA PRO A 160 15.67 4.86 -5.27
C PRO A 160 14.33 5.59 -5.29
N ARG A 161 14.39 6.89 -5.39
CA ARG A 161 13.23 7.79 -5.55
C ARG A 161 13.49 8.72 -6.70
N PHE A 162 12.42 9.20 -7.31
CA PHE A 162 12.52 10.28 -8.30
C PHE A 162 13.26 11.48 -7.72
N PRO A 163 14.02 12.20 -8.54
CA PRO A 163 14.62 13.48 -8.14
C PRO A 163 13.57 14.47 -7.66
N LEU A 164 13.95 15.34 -6.73
CA LEU A 164 13.03 16.32 -6.14
C LEU A 164 12.32 17.20 -7.19
N PRO A 165 12.96 17.67 -8.28
CA PRO A 165 12.29 18.45 -9.32
C PRO A 165 11.15 17.71 -10.06
N LEU A 166 11.07 16.39 -9.93
CA LEU A 166 9.98 15.57 -10.49
C LEU A 166 8.92 15.18 -9.45
N THR A 167 9.03 15.73 -8.24
CA THR A 167 8.11 15.43 -7.13
C THR A 167 7.51 16.69 -6.53
N LEU A 168 8.27 17.80 -6.53
CA LEU A 168 7.85 19.08 -5.98
C LEU A 168 7.78 20.12 -7.07
N PHE A 169 6.60 20.66 -7.28
CA PHE A 169 6.33 21.73 -8.24
C PHE A 169 5.75 22.93 -7.49
N GLU A 170 6.20 24.13 -7.87
CA GLU A 170 5.74 25.38 -7.27
C GLU A 170 4.67 26.00 -8.16
N ASP A 171 3.51 26.30 -7.61
CA ASP A 171 2.34 26.93 -8.23
C ASP A 171 1.69 26.17 -9.40
N ARG A 172 2.46 25.53 -10.26
CA ARG A 172 1.95 24.87 -11.47
C ARG A 172 2.61 23.53 -11.71
N TYR A 173 1.81 22.60 -12.22
CA TYR A 173 2.35 21.36 -12.77
C TYR A 173 3.08 21.66 -14.08
N PRO A 174 4.37 21.28 -14.23
CA PRO A 174 5.14 21.56 -15.42
C PRO A 174 4.71 20.69 -16.61
N GLU A 175 5.02 21.12 -17.82
CA GLU A 175 5.10 20.21 -18.95
C GLU A 175 6.34 19.32 -18.74
N MET A 176 6.11 18.02 -18.70
CA MET A 176 7.21 17.04 -18.57
C MET A 176 7.73 16.73 -19.96
N ASP A 177 8.76 17.44 -20.39
CA ASP A 177 9.43 17.18 -21.66
C ASP A 177 10.27 15.88 -21.63
N ALA A 178 10.73 15.47 -22.79
CA ALA A 178 11.48 14.23 -22.94
C ALA A 178 12.79 14.23 -22.11
N GLU A 179 13.47 15.37 -22.01
CA GLU A 179 14.73 15.49 -21.27
C GLU A 179 14.51 15.25 -19.76
N MET A 180 13.45 15.84 -19.18
CA MET A 180 13.08 15.62 -17.78
C MET A 180 12.76 14.15 -17.51
N ILE A 181 12.02 13.50 -18.41
CA ILE A 181 11.67 12.08 -18.29
C ILE A 181 12.91 11.20 -18.40
N ASP A 182 13.78 11.43 -19.39
CA ASP A 182 15.02 10.68 -19.57
C ASP A 182 15.95 10.79 -18.35
N GLN A 183 16.07 11.97 -17.75
CA GLN A 183 16.82 12.17 -16.49
C GLN A 183 16.23 11.37 -15.34
N ALA A 184 14.89 11.36 -15.20
CA ALA A 184 14.20 10.59 -14.18
C ALA A 184 14.44 9.09 -14.34
N MET A 185 14.29 8.59 -15.57
CA MET A 185 14.55 7.19 -15.93
C MET A 185 15.98 6.81 -15.58
N ALA A 186 16.95 7.59 -16.01
CA ALA A 186 18.37 7.33 -15.75
C ALA A 186 18.67 7.22 -14.24
N VAL A 187 18.14 8.10 -13.40
CA VAL A 187 18.33 8.06 -11.95
C VAL A 187 17.72 6.81 -11.33
N MET A 188 16.49 6.49 -11.71
CA MET A 188 15.79 5.32 -11.18
C MET A 188 16.49 4.03 -11.61
N ASP A 189 16.80 3.88 -12.88
CA ASP A 189 17.39 2.67 -13.43
C ASP A 189 18.81 2.43 -12.89
N ALA A 190 19.66 3.46 -12.87
CA ALA A 190 20.98 3.36 -12.27
C ALA A 190 20.93 2.94 -10.80
N GLY A 191 19.98 3.50 -10.02
CA GLY A 191 19.84 3.16 -8.62
C GLY A 191 19.38 1.72 -8.37
N TYR A 192 18.48 1.18 -9.19
CA TYR A 192 18.04 -0.22 -9.09
C TYR A 192 19.09 -1.21 -9.60
N LEU A 193 19.80 -0.88 -10.68
CA LEU A 193 20.92 -1.68 -11.20
C LEU A 193 22.05 -1.74 -10.18
N ALA A 194 22.43 -0.62 -9.56
CA ALA A 194 23.45 -0.59 -8.51
C ALA A 194 23.13 -1.46 -7.28
N GLN A 195 21.83 -1.71 -7.03
CA GLN A 195 21.36 -2.61 -5.96
C GLN A 195 21.21 -4.06 -6.43
N ASP A 196 21.40 -4.34 -7.72
CA ASP A 196 21.19 -5.66 -8.34
C ASP A 196 19.79 -6.23 -8.03
N TYR A 197 18.78 -5.33 -7.98
CA TYR A 197 17.47 -5.61 -7.38
C TYR A 197 16.72 -6.73 -8.10
N TYR A 198 16.55 -6.62 -9.42
CA TYR A 198 15.77 -7.58 -10.20
C TYR A 198 16.50 -8.90 -10.40
N ARG A 199 17.83 -8.88 -10.48
CA ARG A 199 18.63 -10.10 -10.52
C ARG A 199 18.51 -10.89 -9.22
N ARG A 200 18.60 -10.21 -8.06
CA ARG A 200 18.39 -10.85 -6.74
C ARG A 200 16.97 -11.37 -6.56
N ALA A 201 15.98 -10.69 -7.12
CA ALA A 201 14.59 -11.12 -7.12
C ALA A 201 14.37 -12.32 -8.07
N GLY A 202 15.26 -12.55 -9.03
CA GLY A 202 15.13 -13.59 -10.05
C GLY A 202 13.88 -13.40 -10.93
N PHE A 203 13.44 -12.14 -11.11
CA PHE A 203 12.16 -11.87 -11.75
C PHE A 203 12.20 -10.65 -12.67
N MET A 204 11.77 -10.87 -13.90
CA MET A 204 11.39 -9.83 -14.87
C MET A 204 9.90 -10.03 -15.22
N VAL A 205 9.15 -8.95 -15.38
CA VAL A 205 7.76 -9.05 -15.87
C VAL A 205 7.80 -9.63 -17.28
N PRO A 206 7.16 -10.79 -17.53
CA PRO A 206 7.18 -11.38 -18.87
C PRO A 206 6.48 -10.47 -19.88
N LEU A 207 6.94 -10.47 -21.10
CA LEU A 207 6.29 -9.76 -22.20
C LEU A 207 5.08 -10.56 -22.73
N GLY A 208 4.07 -9.84 -23.21
CA GLY A 208 2.98 -10.44 -23.97
C GLY A 208 3.47 -10.96 -25.34
N GLU A 209 2.66 -11.77 -25.99
CA GLU A 209 3.01 -12.54 -27.20
C GLU A 209 3.49 -11.69 -28.39
N GLU A 210 3.25 -10.37 -28.40
CA GLU A 210 3.59 -9.47 -29.51
C GLU A 210 4.99 -8.83 -29.39
N ARG A 211 5.74 -9.10 -28.32
CA ARG A 211 7.04 -8.46 -28.06
C ARG A 211 8.13 -9.49 -27.77
N GLU A 212 9.27 -9.34 -28.42
CA GLU A 212 10.45 -10.15 -28.15
C GLU A 212 11.21 -9.64 -26.91
N GLU A 213 11.76 -10.55 -26.11
CA GLU A 213 12.60 -10.21 -24.97
C GLU A 213 13.97 -9.76 -25.43
N THR A 214 14.32 -8.52 -25.14
CA THR A 214 15.62 -7.93 -25.48
C THR A 214 16.45 -7.56 -24.26
N PHE A 215 15.85 -7.60 -23.06
CA PHE A 215 16.52 -7.26 -21.81
C PHE A 215 17.10 -8.48 -21.12
N THR A 216 18.20 -8.25 -20.43
CA THR A 216 18.81 -9.20 -19.51
C THR A 216 18.81 -8.60 -18.09
N PHE A 217 19.23 -9.36 -17.06
CA PHE A 217 19.40 -8.78 -15.73
C PHE A 217 20.51 -7.74 -15.62
N ASP A 218 21.32 -7.53 -16.67
CA ASP A 218 22.36 -6.50 -16.70
C ASP A 218 21.79 -5.10 -17.03
N ASP A 219 20.66 -5.05 -17.73
CA ASP A 219 20.03 -3.81 -18.22
C ASP A 219 18.57 -3.67 -17.83
N TYR A 220 17.89 -4.76 -17.41
CA TYR A 220 16.52 -4.70 -16.92
C TYR A 220 16.42 -3.97 -15.59
N SER A 221 15.70 -2.86 -15.59
CA SER A 221 15.60 -2.01 -14.41
C SER A 221 14.18 -1.51 -14.16
N TRP A 222 14.05 -0.53 -13.27
CA TRP A 222 12.77 -0.11 -12.73
C TRP A 222 11.82 0.45 -13.79
N THR A 223 12.31 1.25 -14.71
CA THR A 223 11.46 1.89 -15.72
C THR A 223 10.87 0.87 -16.68
N GLU A 224 11.69 -0.08 -17.15
CA GLU A 224 11.22 -1.19 -17.98
C GLU A 224 10.23 -2.09 -17.19
N HIS A 225 10.55 -2.39 -15.93
CA HIS A 225 9.66 -3.17 -15.08
C HIS A 225 8.28 -2.50 -14.91
N MET A 226 8.25 -1.18 -14.65
CA MET A 226 7.01 -0.44 -14.51
C MET A 226 6.26 -0.32 -15.83
N GLY A 227 6.98 -0.08 -16.94
CA GLY A 227 6.40 -0.05 -18.27
C GLY A 227 5.68 -1.36 -18.62
N ARG A 228 6.35 -2.50 -18.43
CA ARG A 228 5.76 -3.83 -18.66
C ARG A 228 4.58 -4.10 -17.73
N LYS A 229 4.76 -3.83 -16.44
CA LYS A 229 3.75 -4.09 -15.43
C LYS A 229 2.47 -3.32 -15.74
N TRP A 230 2.55 -2.02 -15.85
CA TRP A 230 1.37 -1.18 -16.05
C TRP A 230 0.82 -1.22 -17.49
N GLY A 231 1.68 -1.52 -18.46
CA GLY A 231 1.25 -1.72 -19.85
C GLY A 231 0.48 -3.02 -20.09
N GLN A 232 0.56 -4.00 -19.18
CA GLN A 232 0.00 -5.33 -19.36
C GLN A 232 -0.94 -5.79 -18.25
N TRP A 233 -0.90 -5.14 -17.08
CA TRP A 233 -1.65 -5.54 -15.90
C TRP A 233 -2.95 -4.73 -15.76
N LEU A 234 -3.96 -5.32 -15.10
CA LEU A 234 -5.25 -4.69 -14.83
C LEU A 234 -5.96 -4.13 -16.08
N ARG A 235 -5.88 -4.84 -17.19
CA ARG A 235 -6.56 -4.46 -18.42
C ARG A 235 -8.09 -4.54 -18.32
N ASN A 236 -8.59 -5.44 -17.46
CA ASN A 236 -10.01 -5.59 -17.21
C ASN A 236 -10.41 -4.82 -15.94
N PRO A 237 -11.21 -3.75 -16.04
CA PRO A 237 -11.67 -2.99 -14.87
C PRO A 237 -12.39 -3.84 -13.82
N ARG A 238 -12.99 -4.97 -14.23
CA ARG A 238 -13.68 -5.89 -13.32
C ARG A 238 -12.77 -6.49 -12.26
N GLU A 239 -11.47 -6.63 -12.53
CA GLU A 239 -10.51 -7.13 -11.55
C GLU A 239 -10.47 -6.32 -10.25
N LEU A 240 -10.87 -5.04 -10.31
CA LEU A 240 -11.03 -4.18 -9.14
C LEU A 240 -12.51 -3.94 -8.79
N LEU A 241 -13.37 -3.76 -9.79
CA LEU A 241 -14.78 -3.42 -9.56
C LEU A 241 -15.56 -4.57 -8.93
N ASP A 242 -15.30 -5.82 -9.33
CA ASP A 242 -15.96 -7.00 -8.74
C ASP A 242 -15.60 -7.17 -7.25
N PRO A 243 -14.33 -7.08 -6.80
CA PRO A 243 -13.99 -7.02 -5.38
C PRO A 243 -14.67 -5.89 -4.60
N LEU A 244 -14.74 -4.68 -5.17
CA LEU A 244 -15.43 -3.56 -4.51
C LEU A 244 -16.93 -3.85 -4.33
N LYS A 245 -17.58 -4.36 -5.38
CA LYS A 245 -18.97 -4.78 -5.31
C LYS A 245 -19.19 -5.90 -4.30
N HIS A 246 -18.28 -6.85 -4.21
CA HIS A 246 -18.31 -7.93 -3.22
C HIS A 246 -18.23 -7.39 -1.78
N CYS A 247 -17.48 -6.31 -1.57
CA CYS A 247 -17.47 -5.56 -0.30
C CYS A 247 -18.74 -4.72 -0.06
N GLY A 248 -19.69 -4.68 -1.00
CA GLY A 248 -20.93 -3.91 -0.91
C GLY A 248 -20.84 -2.48 -1.43
N PHE A 249 -19.76 -2.10 -2.10
CA PHE A 249 -19.62 -0.75 -2.68
C PHE A 249 -20.06 -0.72 -4.14
N ASP A 250 -20.95 0.21 -4.47
CA ASP A 250 -21.33 0.50 -5.85
C ASP A 250 -20.57 1.75 -6.35
N VAL A 251 -19.60 1.51 -7.22
CA VAL A 251 -18.80 2.55 -7.88
C VAL A 251 -19.14 2.67 -9.37
N SER A 252 -20.27 2.11 -9.82
CA SER A 252 -20.69 2.16 -11.22
C SER A 252 -21.08 3.57 -11.70
N GLY A 253 -21.35 4.47 -10.77
CA GLY A 253 -21.82 5.83 -11.06
C GLY A 253 -23.30 5.90 -11.41
N GLN A 254 -24.04 4.79 -11.39
CA GLN A 254 -25.49 4.80 -11.52
C GLN A 254 -26.11 5.34 -10.23
N THR A 255 -27.01 6.30 -10.36
CA THR A 255 -27.77 6.81 -9.23
C THR A 255 -29.07 6.02 -9.07
N LYS A 256 -29.57 5.89 -7.83
CA LYS A 256 -30.88 5.28 -7.56
C LYS A 256 -32.06 5.96 -8.29
N ALA A 257 -31.80 7.09 -8.96
CA ALA A 257 -32.78 7.80 -9.78
C ALA A 257 -32.83 7.29 -11.23
N ASP A 258 -31.89 6.41 -11.62
CA ASP A 258 -31.82 5.83 -12.96
C ASP A 258 -32.48 4.43 -13.01
N GLU A 259 -33.04 3.93 -11.90
CA GLU A 259 -33.89 2.76 -11.76
C GLU A 259 -35.38 3.17 -11.68
#